data_36e0c8d5e03cd09fb599263184a52a0c
#
_entry.id   36e0c8d5e03cd09fb599263184a52a0c
#
_cell.length_a   1.000
_cell.length_b   1.000
_cell.length_c   1.000
_cell.angle_alpha   90.00
_cell.angle_beta   90.00
_cell.angle_gamma   90.00
#
_symmetry.space_group_name_H-M   'P 1'
#
loop_
_entity.id
_entity.type
_entity.pdbx_description
1 polymer ?
#
loop_
_entity_poly.entity_id
_entity_poly.type
_entity_poly.pdbx_seq_one_letter_code
_entity_poly.pdbx_strand_id
1 'polypeptide(L)'
;QRARAYLLERLAEPVPLDELADHVGMDKYHLIRAFRAEVGVPPYEFLTHARIQRARALLARGASAARVAAALGYYDQSQLHRHFRRLVGLTPGRYAAIAHPPPQPPPAPLCFGRVD
;
A
#
# COMPACT_ATOMS: atom_id res chain seq x y z
N GLN A 1 -1.10 -6.98 -20.30
CA GLN A 1 0.02 -6.12 -20.14
C GLN A 1 1.09 -6.81 -19.31
N ARG A 2 2.12 -7.26 -19.99
CA ARG A 2 3.12 -8.12 -19.37
C ARG A 2 3.92 -7.41 -18.27
N ALA A 3 4.27 -6.14 -18.50
CA ALA A 3 5.04 -5.41 -17.51
C ALA A 3 4.24 -5.21 -16.23
N ARG A 4 2.98 -4.86 -16.37
CA ARG A 4 2.11 -4.63 -15.24
C ARG A 4 1.89 -5.92 -14.43
N ALA A 5 1.65 -7.03 -15.14
CA ALA A 5 1.47 -8.32 -14.48
C ALA A 5 2.72 -8.73 -13.73
N TYR A 6 3.88 -8.50 -14.34
CA TYR A 6 5.15 -8.83 -13.71
C TYR A 6 5.34 -8.08 -12.39
N LEU A 7 5.01 -6.79 -12.40
CA LEU A 7 5.13 -5.97 -11.19
C LEU A 7 4.15 -6.42 -10.12
N LEU A 8 2.92 -6.72 -10.52
CA LEU A 8 1.90 -7.13 -9.55
C LEU A 8 2.22 -8.46 -8.88
N GLU A 9 2.91 -9.34 -9.59
CA GLU A 9 3.32 -10.62 -9.02
C GLU A 9 4.50 -10.46 -8.06
N ARG A 10 5.18 -9.33 -8.10
CA ARG A 10 6.40 -9.12 -7.31
C ARG A 10 6.30 -7.87 -6.45
N LEU A 11 5.15 -7.66 -5.84
CA LEU A 11 4.93 -6.45 -5.05
C LEU A 11 5.92 -6.30 -3.90
N ALA A 12 6.31 -7.41 -3.28
CA ALA A 12 7.17 -7.37 -2.11
C ALA A 12 8.65 -7.36 -2.46
N GLU A 13 8.99 -7.35 -3.75
CA GLU A 13 10.38 -7.44 -4.18
C GLU A 13 10.81 -6.17 -4.88
N PRO A 14 12.08 -5.80 -4.77
CA PRO A 14 12.59 -4.73 -5.62
C PRO A 14 12.64 -5.25 -7.06
N VAL A 15 12.12 -4.47 -7.99
CA VAL A 15 12.16 -4.83 -9.39
C VAL A 15 12.94 -3.75 -10.12
N PRO A 16 14.24 -3.97 -10.36
CA PRO A 16 15.01 -2.99 -11.13
C PRO A 16 14.43 -2.80 -12.52
N LEU A 17 14.55 -1.60 -13.01
CA LEU A 17 14.00 -1.26 -14.32
C LEU A 17 14.60 -2.13 -15.42
N ASP A 18 15.89 -2.43 -15.31
CA ASP A 18 16.56 -3.29 -16.30
C ASP A 18 15.96 -4.69 -16.32
N GLU A 19 15.64 -5.23 -15.15
CA GLU A 19 15.02 -6.55 -15.06
C GLU A 19 13.65 -6.55 -15.75
N LEU A 20 12.87 -5.53 -15.50
CA LEU A 20 11.55 -5.42 -16.10
C LEU A 20 11.68 -5.27 -17.62
N ALA A 21 12.62 -4.46 -18.08
CA ALA A 21 12.84 -4.26 -19.50
C ALA A 21 13.24 -5.57 -20.19
N ASP A 22 14.13 -6.33 -19.56
CA ASP A 22 14.54 -7.62 -20.08
C ASP A 22 13.36 -8.58 -20.18
N HIS A 23 12.50 -8.57 -19.17
CA HIS A 23 11.35 -9.47 -19.16
C HIS A 23 10.40 -9.21 -20.32
N VAL A 24 10.19 -7.95 -20.67
CA VAL A 24 9.26 -7.61 -21.74
C VAL A 24 9.94 -7.42 -23.10
N GLY A 25 11.27 -7.54 -23.15
CA GLY A 25 11.98 -7.46 -24.43
C GLY A 25 12.12 -6.06 -24.99
N MET A 26 12.21 -5.05 -24.13
CA MET A 26 12.37 -3.65 -24.54
C MET A 26 13.58 -3.06 -23.89
N ASP A 27 14.14 -1.98 -24.46
CA ASP A 27 15.11 -1.21 -23.71
C ASP A 27 14.35 -0.35 -22.67
N LYS A 28 15.04 0.06 -21.64
CA LYS A 28 14.37 0.67 -20.49
C LYS A 28 13.72 2.02 -20.83
N TYR A 29 14.29 2.78 -21.73
CA TYR A 29 13.70 4.08 -22.08
C TYR A 29 12.41 3.91 -22.86
N HIS A 30 12.42 2.94 -23.77
CA HIS A 30 11.20 2.62 -24.53
C HIS A 30 10.12 2.09 -23.57
N LEU A 31 10.53 1.23 -22.65
CA LEU A 31 9.59 0.68 -21.66
C LEU A 31 8.94 1.78 -20.83
N ILE A 32 9.74 2.72 -20.35
CA ILE A 32 9.18 3.82 -19.53
C ILE A 32 8.14 4.60 -20.32
N ARG A 33 8.46 4.94 -21.56
CA ARG A 33 7.52 5.71 -22.38
C ARG A 33 6.26 4.95 -22.69
N ALA A 34 6.41 3.68 -23.10
CA ALA A 34 5.25 2.85 -23.42
C ALA A 34 4.38 2.59 -22.21
N PHE A 35 5.01 2.30 -21.07
CA PHE A 35 4.28 2.04 -19.83
C PHE A 35 3.52 3.29 -19.40
N ARG A 36 4.19 4.43 -19.45
CA ARG A 36 3.56 5.68 -19.04
C ARG A 36 2.41 6.07 -19.96
N ALA A 37 2.56 5.81 -21.26
CA ALA A 37 1.50 6.12 -22.21
C ALA A 37 0.27 5.26 -21.97
N GLU A 38 0.47 3.99 -21.59
CA GLU A 38 -0.64 3.06 -21.43
C GLU A 38 -1.24 3.09 -20.03
N VAL A 39 -0.40 3.21 -19.01
CA VAL A 39 -0.84 3.13 -17.62
C VAL A 39 -1.04 4.50 -16.99
N GLY A 40 -0.36 5.51 -17.49
CA GLY A 40 -0.48 6.87 -17.01
C GLY A 40 0.63 7.29 -16.06
N VAL A 41 1.39 6.35 -15.52
CA VAL A 41 2.50 6.63 -14.62
C VAL A 41 3.65 5.69 -14.96
N PRO A 42 4.90 6.03 -14.58
CA PRO A 42 6.02 5.14 -14.83
C PRO A 42 5.95 3.88 -13.94
N PRO A 43 6.70 2.84 -14.30
CA PRO A 43 6.63 1.57 -13.55
C PRO A 43 6.84 1.69 -12.05
N TYR A 44 7.79 2.50 -11.61
CA TYR A 44 8.05 2.64 -10.19
C TYR A 44 6.83 3.23 -9.46
N GLU A 45 6.23 4.24 -10.04
CA GLU A 45 5.06 4.87 -9.46
C GLU A 45 3.88 3.90 -9.43
N PHE A 46 3.73 3.11 -10.49
CA PHE A 46 2.70 2.09 -10.54
C PHE A 46 2.88 1.08 -9.40
N LEU A 47 4.12 0.64 -9.19
CA LEU A 47 4.42 -0.31 -8.13
C LEU A 47 4.11 0.28 -6.76
N THR A 48 4.46 1.55 -6.57
CA THR A 48 4.17 2.23 -5.31
C THR A 48 2.67 2.29 -5.05
N HIS A 49 1.89 2.66 -6.06
CA HIS A 49 0.42 2.69 -5.92
C HIS A 49 -0.14 1.30 -5.61
N ALA A 50 0.36 0.27 -6.28
CA ALA A 50 -0.11 -1.08 -6.05
C ALA A 50 0.21 -1.56 -4.63
N ARG A 51 1.40 -1.23 -4.14
CA ARG A 51 1.77 -1.56 -2.77
C ARG A 51 0.86 -0.86 -1.76
N ILE A 52 0.55 0.40 -2.00
CA ILE A 52 -0.30 1.15 -1.09
C ILE A 52 -1.73 0.60 -1.10
N GLN A 53 -2.24 0.20 -2.26
CA GLN A 53 -3.56 -0.44 -2.31
C GLN A 53 -3.57 -1.74 -1.50
N ARG A 54 -2.50 -2.51 -1.61
CA ARG A 54 -2.40 -3.74 -0.83
C ARG A 54 -2.29 -3.43 0.66
N ALA A 55 -1.55 -2.36 1.00
CA ALA A 55 -1.43 -1.94 2.39
C ALA A 55 -2.79 -1.59 2.97
N ARG A 56 -3.63 -0.90 2.21
CA ARG A 56 -4.97 -0.56 2.67
C ARG A 56 -5.77 -1.80 3.02
N ALA A 57 -5.70 -2.82 2.16
CA ALA A 57 -6.43 -4.05 2.40
C ALA A 57 -5.92 -4.78 3.65
N LEU A 58 -4.61 -4.83 3.83
CA LEU A 58 -4.04 -5.49 4.99
C LEU A 58 -4.34 -4.76 6.28
N LEU A 59 -4.25 -3.44 6.28
CA LEU A 59 -4.57 -2.64 7.45
C LEU A 59 -6.04 -2.77 7.82
N ALA A 60 -6.91 -2.85 6.81
CA ALA A 60 -8.33 -3.02 7.06
C ALA A 60 -8.65 -4.36 7.70
N ARG A 61 -7.75 -5.34 7.52
CA ARG A 61 -7.91 -6.65 8.15
C ARG A 61 -7.27 -6.74 9.53
N GLY A 62 -6.68 -5.65 9.99
CA GLY A 62 -6.11 -5.61 11.31
C GLY A 62 -4.61 -5.84 11.39
N ALA A 63 -3.91 -5.94 10.26
CA ALA A 63 -2.46 -6.09 10.28
C ALA A 63 -1.82 -4.81 10.79
N SER A 64 -0.74 -4.95 11.55
CA SER A 64 -0.01 -3.78 12.05
C SER A 64 0.79 -3.14 10.93
N ALA A 65 1.09 -1.85 11.09
CA ALA A 65 1.88 -1.13 10.09
C ALA A 65 3.26 -1.78 9.90
N ALA A 66 3.86 -2.28 10.98
CA ALA A 66 5.15 -2.94 10.88
C ALA A 66 5.08 -4.21 10.03
N ARG A 67 4.04 -5.00 10.23
CA ARG A 67 3.86 -6.23 9.45
C ARG A 67 3.55 -5.93 7.99
N VAL A 68 2.75 -4.89 7.75
CA VAL A 68 2.43 -4.48 6.40
C VAL A 68 3.69 -4.04 5.66
N ALA A 69 4.53 -3.24 6.32
CA ALA A 69 5.77 -2.78 5.70
C ALA A 69 6.65 -3.96 5.31
N ALA A 70 6.81 -4.93 6.22
CA ALA A 70 7.60 -6.11 5.93
C ALA A 70 7.01 -6.93 4.80
N ALA A 71 5.70 -7.10 4.79
CA ALA A 71 5.03 -7.93 3.79
C ALA A 71 5.11 -7.32 2.38
N LEU A 72 5.24 -6.00 2.29
CA LEU A 72 5.26 -5.33 1.00
C LEU A 72 6.65 -4.95 0.53
N GLY A 73 7.69 -5.43 1.23
CA GLY A 73 9.06 -5.19 0.79
C GLY A 73 9.57 -3.79 1.06
N TYR A 74 8.93 -3.05 1.96
CA TYR A 74 9.46 -1.77 2.36
C TYR A 74 10.64 -1.96 3.30
N TYR A 75 11.57 -1.04 3.22
CA TYR A 75 12.78 -1.13 4.02
C TYR A 75 12.45 -1.07 5.51
N ASP A 76 11.53 -0.17 5.88
CA ASP A 76 11.10 -0.05 7.26
C ASP A 76 9.69 0.55 7.29
N GLN A 77 9.17 0.69 8.49
CA GLN A 77 7.85 1.24 8.69
C GLN A 77 7.76 2.71 8.29
N SER A 78 8.87 3.44 8.41
CA SER A 78 8.90 4.85 8.05
C SER A 78 8.70 5.05 6.54
N GLN A 79 9.25 4.16 5.73
CA GLN A 79 9.08 4.23 4.30
C GLN A 79 7.62 3.99 3.91
N LEU A 80 6.99 3.00 4.53
CA LEU A 80 5.56 2.77 4.33
C LEU A 80 4.76 4.00 4.74
N HIS A 81 5.07 4.55 5.90
CA HIS A 81 4.36 5.72 6.42
C HIS A 81 4.41 6.88 5.44
N ARG A 82 5.58 7.16 4.89
CA ARG A 82 5.77 8.28 3.97
C ARG A 82 4.96 8.11 2.70
N HIS A 83 5.06 6.94 2.07
CA HIS A 83 4.33 6.68 0.84
C HIS A 83 2.83 6.59 1.07
N PHE A 84 2.43 5.96 2.15
CA PHE A 84 1.01 5.81 2.47
C PHE A 84 0.36 7.18 2.68
N ARG A 85 1.02 8.01 3.49
CA ARG A 85 0.47 9.35 3.76
C ARG A 85 0.40 10.19 2.49
N ARG A 86 1.40 10.08 1.62
CA ARG A 86 1.40 10.83 0.38
C ARG A 86 0.25 10.43 -0.54
N LEU A 87 -0.03 9.14 -0.63
CA LEU A 87 -1.03 8.65 -1.59
C LEU A 87 -2.44 8.57 -1.02
N VAL A 88 -2.57 8.31 0.26
CA VAL A 88 -3.89 8.16 0.89
C VAL A 88 -4.33 9.41 1.62
N GLY A 89 -3.37 10.20 2.10
CA GLY A 89 -3.67 11.39 2.86
C GLY A 89 -3.78 11.19 4.36
N LEU A 90 -3.70 9.94 4.81
CA LEU A 90 -3.73 9.59 6.23
C LEU A 90 -2.53 8.72 6.54
N THR A 91 -2.12 8.69 7.81
CA THR A 91 -1.10 7.74 8.22
C THR A 91 -1.68 6.34 8.23
N PRO A 92 -0.83 5.31 8.10
CA PRO A 92 -1.35 3.94 8.21
C PRO A 92 -2.10 3.68 9.51
N GLY A 93 -1.62 4.25 10.62
CA GLY A 93 -2.29 4.08 11.89
C GLY A 93 -3.68 4.67 11.93
N ARG A 94 -3.84 5.88 11.40
CA ARG A 94 -5.15 6.51 11.35
C ARG A 94 -6.07 5.79 10.39
N TYR A 95 -5.55 5.36 9.26
CA TYR A 95 -6.35 4.60 8.31
C TYR A 95 -6.83 3.30 8.95
N ALA A 96 -5.93 2.60 9.64
CA ALA A 96 -6.29 1.35 10.30
C ALA A 96 -7.37 1.56 11.36
N ALA A 97 -7.27 2.66 12.10
CA ALA A 97 -8.25 2.96 13.14
C ALA A 97 -9.65 3.16 12.57
N ILE A 98 -9.73 3.70 11.36
CA ILE A 98 -11.01 3.91 10.69
C ILE A 98 -11.51 2.64 10.03
N ALA A 99 -10.62 1.95 9.29
CA ALA A 99 -11.00 0.78 8.50
C ALA A 99 -11.12 -0.48 9.33
N HIS A 100 -10.39 -0.55 10.44
CA HIS A 100 -10.45 -1.71 11.35
C HIS A 100 -10.42 -1.16 12.77
N PRO A 101 -11.52 -0.57 13.23
CA PRO A 101 -11.52 0.05 14.55
C PRO A 101 -11.34 -0.98 15.65
N PRO A 102 -10.65 -0.62 16.72
CA PRO A 102 -10.54 -1.54 17.86
C PRO A 102 -11.91 -1.84 18.43
N PRO A 103 -12.08 -2.99 19.08
CA PRO A 103 -13.36 -3.28 19.72
C PRO A 103 -13.70 -2.18 20.69
N GLN A 104 -14.89 -1.66 20.58
CA GLN A 104 -15.30 -0.61 21.49
C GLN A 104 -15.78 -1.24 22.78
N PRO A 105 -15.48 -0.61 23.92
CA PRO A 105 -16.04 -1.13 25.15
C PRO A 105 -17.55 -0.96 25.10
N PRO A 106 -18.28 -1.82 25.79
CA PRO A 106 -19.72 -1.65 25.84
C PRO A 106 -20.05 -0.28 26.42
N PRO A 107 -21.12 0.33 25.98
CA PRO A 107 -21.48 1.62 26.52
C PRO A 107 -21.67 1.51 28.03
N ALA A 108 -21.24 2.56 28.70
CA ALA A 108 -21.45 2.60 30.16
C ALA A 108 -22.92 2.46 30.44
N PRO A 109 -23.29 1.74 31.49
CA PRO A 109 -24.69 1.66 31.84
C PRO A 109 -25.25 3.06 32.07
N LEU A 110 -26.42 3.26 31.60
CA LEU A 110 -27.04 4.54 31.82
C LEU A 110 -27.37 4.64 33.29
N CYS A 111 -26.95 5.72 33.86
CA CYS A 111 -27.10 5.86 35.29
C CYS A 111 -28.31 6.65 35.63
N PHE A 112 -29.39 6.30 35.06
CA PHE A 112 -30.61 7.03 35.35
C PHE A 112 -30.98 6.92 36.77
N GLY A 113 -30.72 5.81 37.32
CA GLY A 113 -31.14 5.61 38.68
C GLY A 113 -30.44 6.45 39.68
N ARG A 114 -29.30 7.02 39.25
CA ARG A 114 -28.61 7.79 40.17
C ARG A 114 -28.99 9.13 40.18
N VAL A 115 -29.91 9.41 39.51
CA VAL A 115 -30.33 10.71 39.49
C VAL A 115 -30.79 11.16 40.79
N ASP A 116 -31.04 10.26 41.59
CA ASP A 116 -31.41 10.65 42.85
C ASP A 116 -30.42 11.47 43.59
#